data_2758aee3629c3ebbe1c8adfce1bde538
#
_entry.id   2758aee3629c3ebbe1c8adfce1bde538
#
_cell.length_a   1.000
_cell.length_b   1.000
_cell.length_c   1.000
_cell.angle_alpha   90.00
_cell.angle_beta   90.00
_cell.angle_gamma   90.00
#
_symmetry.space_group_name_H-M   'P 1'
#
loop_
_entity.id
_entity.type
_entity.pdbx_description
1 polymer ?
#
loop_
_entity_poly.entity_id
_entity_poly.type
_entity_poly.pdbx_seq_one_letter_code
_entity_poly.pdbx_strand_id
1 'polypeptide(L)'
;SMGRLMLNVLLSFAQFERELISERTRDKIAAARRKGKWSGGMPLLGYDIDGQGGKLKINEAEANKVRTIYDLYLEKQSIMATIAELDQRGWTNKVWQTRKGTQRGGSPFTKATLFRLLTNVTYIGKLGYKDEINEGEQDAIVDAEVWQKVQSLLRRNGRTGGVEARNKLGAMLKGILRCACCDCSMTPTHTTKNGTKRYRYY
;
A
#
# COMPACT_ATOMS: atom_id res chain seq x y z
N SER A 1 -45.32 13.54 -27.37
CA SER A 1 -45.23 14.52 -28.40
C SER A 1 -43.76 14.71 -28.87
N MET A 2 -43.60 15.15 -30.08
CA MET A 2 -42.32 15.33 -30.81
C MET A 2 -41.17 15.91 -29.99
N GLY A 3 -41.43 16.97 -29.20
CA GLY A 3 -40.40 17.62 -28.39
C GLY A 3 -39.76 16.72 -27.31
N ARG A 4 -40.52 15.83 -26.66
CA ARG A 4 -39.98 14.84 -25.71
C ARG A 4 -39.08 13.83 -26.40
N LEU A 5 -39.46 13.37 -27.59
CA LEU A 5 -38.66 12.44 -28.37
C LEU A 5 -37.32 13.07 -28.74
N MET A 6 -37.34 14.32 -29.23
CA MET A 6 -36.15 15.04 -29.63
C MET A 6 -35.21 15.31 -28.44
N LEU A 7 -35.76 15.67 -27.28
CA LEU A 7 -34.99 15.83 -26.05
C LEU A 7 -34.30 14.50 -25.62
N ASN A 8 -35.04 13.39 -25.66
CA ASN A 8 -34.49 12.11 -25.29
C ASN A 8 -33.37 11.65 -26.23
N VAL A 9 -33.53 11.90 -27.54
CA VAL A 9 -32.47 11.62 -28.52
C VAL A 9 -31.23 12.46 -28.24
N LEU A 10 -31.36 13.77 -27.99
CA LEU A 10 -30.22 14.62 -27.65
C LEU A 10 -29.53 14.23 -26.37
N LEU A 11 -30.30 13.85 -25.33
CA LEU A 11 -29.72 13.34 -24.08
C LEU A 11 -28.96 12.02 -24.29
N SER A 12 -29.49 11.12 -25.12
CA SER A 12 -28.82 9.86 -25.45
C SER A 12 -27.51 10.09 -26.21
N PHE A 13 -27.47 11.04 -27.14
CA PHE A 13 -26.24 11.44 -27.82
C PHE A 13 -25.22 12.06 -26.85
N ALA A 14 -25.65 12.95 -25.97
CA ALA A 14 -24.76 13.55 -24.97
C ALA A 14 -24.18 12.51 -23.99
N GLN A 15 -24.98 11.51 -23.63
CA GLN A 15 -24.50 10.38 -22.81
C GLN A 15 -23.48 9.53 -23.57
N PHE A 16 -23.77 9.17 -24.83
CA PHE A 16 -22.88 8.41 -25.68
C PHE A 16 -21.52 9.10 -25.88
N GLU A 17 -21.53 10.41 -26.14
CA GLU A 17 -20.29 11.20 -26.24
C GLU A 17 -19.47 11.15 -24.95
N ARG A 18 -20.11 11.26 -23.77
CA ARG A 18 -19.44 11.16 -22.48
C ARG A 18 -18.79 9.78 -22.28
N GLU A 19 -19.50 8.71 -22.65
CA GLU A 19 -19.01 7.35 -22.57
C GLU A 19 -17.79 7.16 -23.47
N LEU A 20 -17.84 7.60 -24.72
CA LEU A 20 -16.71 7.57 -25.65
C LEU A 20 -15.49 8.34 -25.15
N ILE A 21 -15.69 9.55 -24.61
CA ILE A 21 -14.60 10.35 -24.05
C ILE A 21 -13.97 9.64 -22.85
N SER A 22 -14.82 9.06 -21.99
CA SER A 22 -14.36 8.29 -20.82
C SER A 22 -13.53 7.07 -21.23
N GLU A 23 -14.00 6.31 -22.22
CA GLU A 23 -13.31 5.15 -22.75
C GLU A 23 -11.96 5.53 -23.36
N ARG A 24 -11.94 6.49 -24.28
CA ARG A 24 -10.68 7.00 -24.87
C ARG A 24 -9.69 7.52 -23.83
N THR A 25 -10.19 8.14 -22.77
CA THR A 25 -9.34 8.61 -21.67
C THR A 25 -8.73 7.46 -20.89
N ARG A 26 -9.53 6.42 -20.58
CA ARG A 26 -9.03 5.20 -19.93
C ARG A 26 -7.98 4.50 -20.77
N ASP A 27 -8.20 4.39 -22.07
CA ASP A 27 -7.25 3.76 -23.00
C ASP A 27 -5.94 4.52 -23.07
N LYS A 28 -5.99 5.86 -23.15
CA LYS A 28 -4.78 6.71 -23.11
C LYS A 28 -4.01 6.52 -21.81
N ILE A 29 -4.70 6.48 -20.66
CA ILE A 29 -4.08 6.24 -19.36
C ILE A 29 -3.47 4.83 -19.30
N ALA A 30 -4.19 3.82 -19.77
CA ALA A 30 -3.70 2.45 -19.85
C ALA A 30 -2.43 2.34 -20.71
N ALA A 31 -2.47 2.91 -21.91
CA ALA A 31 -1.32 2.95 -22.81
C ALA A 31 -0.12 3.71 -22.23
N ALA A 32 -0.34 4.81 -21.55
CA ALA A 32 0.70 5.56 -20.87
C ALA A 32 1.36 4.74 -19.75
N ARG A 33 0.57 4.07 -18.92
CA ARG A 33 1.07 3.23 -17.83
C ARG A 33 1.82 1.99 -18.32
N ARG A 34 1.37 1.35 -19.40
CA ARG A 34 2.11 0.26 -20.05
C ARG A 34 3.46 0.71 -20.60
N LYS A 35 3.57 1.98 -21.01
CA LYS A 35 4.83 2.60 -21.42
C LYS A 35 5.68 3.10 -20.23
N GLY A 36 5.33 2.75 -19.00
CA GLY A 36 6.06 3.16 -17.81
C GLY A 36 5.89 4.64 -17.42
N LYS A 37 4.89 5.35 -17.98
CA LYS A 37 4.66 6.76 -17.69
C LYS A 37 3.74 6.94 -16.49
N TRP A 38 4.14 7.84 -15.59
CA TRP A 38 3.27 8.26 -14.51
C TRP A 38 2.08 9.06 -15.08
N SER A 39 0.87 8.56 -14.89
CA SER A 39 -0.36 9.17 -15.43
C SER A 39 -1.13 10.02 -14.41
N GLY A 40 -0.44 10.50 -13.38
CA GLY A 40 -1.04 11.30 -12.30
C GLY A 40 -1.50 10.46 -11.10
N GLY A 41 -2.01 11.15 -10.10
CA GLY A 41 -2.43 10.60 -8.82
C GLY A 41 -1.81 11.36 -7.65
N MET A 42 -1.94 10.81 -6.44
CA MET A 42 -1.31 11.37 -5.24
C MET A 42 0.21 11.17 -5.31
N PRO A 43 1.00 12.22 -5.09
CA PRO A 43 2.46 12.10 -5.05
C PRO A 43 2.91 11.09 -3.99
N LEU A 44 3.92 10.30 -4.34
CA LEU A 44 4.50 9.32 -3.43
C LEU A 44 5.60 9.96 -2.59
N LEU A 45 5.73 9.52 -1.34
CA LEU A 45 6.87 9.92 -0.50
C LEU A 45 8.18 9.49 -1.20
N GLY A 46 9.16 10.38 -1.29
CA GLY A 46 10.41 10.13 -2.00
C GLY A 46 10.41 10.58 -3.46
N TYR A 47 9.27 10.94 -4.04
CA TYR A 47 9.19 11.44 -5.41
C TYR A 47 8.47 12.78 -5.47
N ASP A 48 8.98 13.68 -6.29
CA ASP A 48 8.30 14.90 -6.72
C ASP A 48 7.84 14.76 -8.17
N ILE A 49 6.77 15.48 -8.52
CA ILE A 49 6.22 15.46 -9.88
C ILE A 49 6.83 16.62 -10.65
N ASP A 50 7.48 16.33 -11.78
CA ASP A 50 7.97 17.36 -12.69
C ASP A 50 6.80 18.12 -13.33
N GLY A 51 6.79 19.43 -13.16
CA GLY A 51 5.69 20.31 -13.62
C GLY A 51 5.43 20.28 -15.13
N GLN A 52 6.39 19.87 -15.95
CA GLN A 52 6.29 19.91 -17.41
C GLN A 52 5.93 18.59 -18.09
N GLY A 53 6.03 17.45 -17.41
CA GLY A 53 5.84 16.15 -18.07
C GLY A 53 5.17 15.07 -17.24
N GLY A 54 4.85 15.34 -15.98
CA GLY A 54 4.26 14.33 -15.10
C GLY A 54 5.22 13.18 -14.76
N LYS A 55 6.54 13.37 -14.96
CA LYS A 55 7.55 12.40 -14.55
C LYS A 55 7.80 12.49 -13.05
N LEU A 56 8.07 11.33 -12.45
CA LEU A 56 8.51 11.26 -11.06
C LEU A 56 10.03 11.49 -11.02
N LYS A 57 10.44 12.48 -10.22
CA LYS A 57 11.85 12.75 -9.89
C LYS A 57 12.12 12.41 -8.45
N ILE A 58 13.26 11.83 -8.14
CA ILE A 58 13.66 11.51 -6.77
C ILE A 58 13.86 12.82 -5.97
N ASN A 59 13.23 12.89 -4.81
CA ASN A 59 13.52 13.86 -3.77
C ASN A 59 14.43 13.18 -2.75
N GLU A 60 15.73 13.48 -2.75
CA GLU A 60 16.72 12.75 -1.95
C GLU A 60 16.44 12.82 -0.44
N ALA A 61 15.94 13.95 0.06
CA ALA A 61 15.62 14.08 1.48
C ALA A 61 14.48 13.11 1.90
N GLU A 62 13.46 12.97 1.06
CA GLU A 62 12.37 12.03 1.29
C GLU A 62 12.76 10.59 0.92
N ALA A 63 13.57 10.39 -0.10
CA ALA A 63 14.05 9.08 -0.53
C ALA A 63 14.88 8.40 0.59
N ASN A 64 15.71 9.16 1.29
CA ASN A 64 16.44 8.66 2.46
C ASN A 64 15.49 8.24 3.59
N LYS A 65 14.38 8.95 3.80
CA LYS A 65 13.33 8.52 4.74
C LYS A 65 12.70 7.20 4.30
N VAL A 66 12.42 7.05 3.00
CA VAL A 66 11.84 5.80 2.45
C VAL A 66 12.80 4.64 2.66
N ARG A 67 14.09 4.77 2.31
CA ARG A 67 15.11 3.72 2.55
C ARG A 67 15.14 3.33 4.03
N THR A 68 15.20 4.30 4.93
CA THR A 68 15.18 4.07 6.38
C THR A 68 13.88 3.37 6.84
N ILE A 69 12.72 3.68 6.26
CA ILE A 69 11.46 2.97 6.59
C ILE A 69 11.54 1.49 6.22
N TYR A 70 12.13 1.16 5.07
CA TYR A 70 12.35 -0.23 4.67
C TYR A 70 13.30 -0.96 5.63
N ASP A 71 14.41 -0.33 6.01
CA ASP A 71 15.38 -0.89 6.97
C ASP A 71 14.76 -1.09 8.34
N LEU A 72 14.04 -0.11 8.87
CA LEU A 72 13.30 -0.21 10.13
C LEU A 72 12.29 -1.36 10.11
N TYR A 73 11.58 -1.55 9.00
CA TYR A 73 10.62 -2.65 8.90
C TYR A 73 11.34 -4.01 8.87
N LEU A 74 12.49 -4.14 8.23
CA LEU A 74 13.31 -5.36 8.27
C LEU A 74 13.86 -5.63 9.67
N GLU A 75 14.25 -4.60 10.41
CA GLU A 75 14.73 -4.71 11.80
C GLU A 75 13.60 -5.10 12.76
N LYS A 76 12.53 -4.32 12.79
CA LYS A 76 11.41 -4.50 13.74
C LYS A 76 10.50 -5.68 13.38
N GLN A 77 10.45 -6.10 12.12
CA GLN A 77 9.61 -7.18 11.59
C GLN A 77 8.11 -7.04 11.90
N SER A 78 7.66 -5.85 12.30
CA SER A 78 6.29 -5.56 12.72
C SER A 78 5.86 -4.18 12.22
N ILE A 79 4.72 -4.12 11.51
CA ILE A 79 4.14 -2.84 11.03
C ILE A 79 3.86 -1.90 12.21
N MET A 80 3.31 -2.41 13.32
CA MET A 80 2.96 -1.57 14.46
C MET A 80 4.18 -1.02 15.18
N ALA A 81 5.23 -1.84 15.34
CA ALA A 81 6.48 -1.38 15.95
C ALA A 81 7.20 -0.35 15.06
N THR A 82 7.17 -0.55 13.74
CA THR A 82 7.69 0.44 12.79
C THR A 82 6.93 1.77 12.88
N ILE A 83 5.59 1.74 12.93
CA ILE A 83 4.77 2.96 13.07
C ILE A 83 5.14 3.70 14.37
N ALA A 84 5.25 3.00 15.50
CA ALA A 84 5.61 3.61 16.76
C ALA A 84 6.97 4.33 16.69
N GLU A 85 7.95 3.76 16.01
CA GLU A 85 9.25 4.38 15.77
C GLU A 85 9.14 5.62 14.85
N LEU A 86 8.34 5.55 13.78
CA LEU A 86 8.11 6.67 12.88
C LEU A 86 7.41 7.84 13.59
N ASP A 87 6.46 7.55 14.48
CA ASP A 87 5.77 8.55 15.29
C ASP A 87 6.72 9.22 16.30
N GLN A 88 7.63 8.46 16.94
CA GLN A 88 8.66 9.00 17.81
C GLN A 88 9.62 9.94 17.07
N ARG A 89 9.91 9.65 15.80
CA ARG A 89 10.75 10.51 14.93
C ARG A 89 9.96 11.70 14.35
N GLY A 90 8.67 11.79 14.58
CA GLY A 90 7.79 12.82 14.01
C GLY A 90 7.66 12.73 12.48
N TRP A 91 7.83 11.54 11.90
CA TRP A 91 7.74 11.36 10.45
C TRP A 91 6.29 11.14 10.01
N THR A 92 5.94 11.84 8.94
CA THR A 92 4.59 11.85 8.39
C THR A 92 4.58 11.42 6.93
N ASN A 93 3.39 11.12 6.41
CA ASN A 93 3.18 10.92 4.98
C ASN A 93 3.54 12.19 4.20
N LYS A 94 3.79 12.04 2.89
CA LYS A 94 4.15 13.15 2.01
C LYS A 94 3.18 14.32 2.15
N VAL A 95 3.76 15.52 2.26
CA VAL A 95 3.05 16.81 2.16
C VAL A 95 3.14 17.29 0.72
N TRP A 96 2.04 17.72 0.13
CA TRP A 96 2.00 18.20 -1.24
C TRP A 96 0.93 19.27 -1.45
N GLN A 97 1.10 20.07 -2.47
CA GLN A 97 0.14 21.09 -2.85
C GLN A 97 -0.67 20.65 -4.05
N THR A 98 -1.97 20.89 -4.00
CA THR A 98 -2.86 20.71 -5.16
C THR A 98 -2.64 21.85 -6.16
N ARG A 99 -3.09 21.66 -7.41
CA ARG A 99 -3.06 22.73 -8.43
C ARG A 99 -3.78 24.02 -8.00
N LYS A 100 -4.70 23.94 -7.04
CA LYS A 100 -5.43 25.07 -6.46
C LYS A 100 -4.71 25.72 -5.26
N GLY A 101 -3.46 25.33 -4.96
CA GLY A 101 -2.68 25.86 -3.85
C GLY A 101 -3.00 25.27 -2.47
N THR A 102 -3.97 24.36 -2.36
CA THR A 102 -4.32 23.74 -1.08
C THR A 102 -3.29 22.69 -0.70
N GLN A 103 -2.71 22.81 0.49
CA GLN A 103 -1.81 21.84 1.06
C GLN A 103 -2.58 20.60 1.52
N ARG A 104 -2.06 19.41 1.22
CA ARG A 104 -2.60 18.11 1.62
C ARG A 104 -1.49 17.17 2.07
N GLY A 105 -1.85 16.08 2.77
CA GLY A 105 -0.89 15.11 3.32
C GLY A 105 -0.42 15.47 4.72
N GLY A 106 0.77 15.03 5.12
CA GLY A 106 1.35 15.30 6.43
C GLY A 106 0.69 14.54 7.59
N SER A 107 -0.20 13.60 7.31
CA SER A 107 -0.79 12.77 8.37
C SER A 107 0.21 11.72 8.88
N PRO A 108 0.13 11.31 10.15
CA PRO A 108 0.92 10.21 10.69
C PRO A 108 0.74 8.92 9.89
N PHE A 109 1.71 8.02 9.99
CA PHE A 109 1.60 6.72 9.34
C PHE A 109 0.56 5.84 10.05
N THR A 110 -0.35 5.28 9.27
CA THR A 110 -1.28 4.24 9.71
C THR A 110 -0.82 2.88 9.18
N LYS A 111 -1.39 1.80 9.72
CA LYS A 111 -1.13 0.45 9.20
C LYS A 111 -1.37 0.35 7.69
N ALA A 112 -2.45 0.96 7.19
CA ALA A 112 -2.80 0.94 5.78
C ALA A 112 -1.82 1.76 4.92
N THR A 113 -1.41 2.95 5.37
CA THR A 113 -0.49 3.81 4.61
C THR A 113 0.92 3.23 4.58
N LEU A 114 1.41 2.70 5.71
CA LEU A 114 2.71 2.04 5.75
C LEU A 114 2.73 0.75 4.91
N PHE A 115 1.68 -0.09 5.02
CA PHE A 115 1.57 -1.29 4.18
C PHE A 115 1.58 -0.94 2.69
N ARG A 116 0.83 0.10 2.29
CA ARG A 116 0.79 0.58 0.90
C ARG A 116 2.16 1.09 0.44
N LEU A 117 2.91 1.79 1.30
CA LEU A 117 4.26 2.22 1.00
C LEU A 117 5.18 1.01 0.77
N LEU A 118 5.21 0.06 1.69
CA LEU A 118 6.08 -1.11 1.64
C LEU A 118 5.78 -2.06 0.46
N THR A 119 4.54 -2.08 -0.05
CA THR A 119 4.12 -2.94 -1.17
C THR A 119 4.15 -2.25 -2.53
N ASN A 120 4.44 -0.96 -2.58
CA ASN A 120 4.39 -0.21 -3.82
C ASN A 120 5.62 -0.48 -4.71
N VAL A 121 5.36 -1.04 -5.88
CA VAL A 121 6.40 -1.38 -6.87
C VAL A 121 7.08 -0.15 -7.49
N THR A 122 6.52 1.06 -7.32
CA THR A 122 7.11 2.30 -7.84
C THR A 122 8.48 2.57 -7.20
N TYR A 123 8.70 2.13 -5.97
CA TYR A 123 9.98 2.30 -5.28
C TYR A 123 11.14 1.46 -5.84
N ILE A 124 10.83 0.44 -6.63
CA ILE A 124 11.82 -0.36 -7.38
C ILE A 124 11.86 -0.02 -8.87
N GLY A 125 11.42 1.20 -9.25
CA GLY A 125 11.45 1.66 -10.63
C GLY A 125 10.36 1.08 -11.53
N LYS A 126 9.32 0.46 -10.97
CA LYS A 126 8.24 -0.18 -11.75
C LYS A 126 6.91 0.55 -11.56
N LEU A 127 5.99 0.36 -12.49
CA LEU A 127 4.63 0.88 -12.41
C LEU A 127 3.61 -0.26 -12.54
N GLY A 128 2.75 -0.38 -11.52
CA GLY A 128 1.62 -1.30 -11.55
C GLY A 128 0.40 -0.69 -12.24
N TYR A 129 -0.22 -1.46 -13.13
CA TYR A 129 -1.50 -1.12 -13.73
C TYR A 129 -2.38 -2.37 -13.82
N LYS A 130 -3.50 -2.40 -13.09
CA LYS A 130 -4.33 -3.60 -12.88
C LYS A 130 -3.45 -4.74 -12.36
N ASP A 131 -3.40 -5.86 -13.09
CA ASP A 131 -2.60 -7.04 -12.74
C ASP A 131 -1.22 -7.07 -13.43
N GLU A 132 -0.89 -6.04 -14.21
CA GLU A 132 0.37 -5.92 -14.95
C GLU A 132 1.37 -5.02 -14.19
N ILE A 133 2.64 -5.41 -14.17
CA ILE A 133 3.75 -4.60 -13.66
C ILE A 133 4.67 -4.30 -14.83
N ASN A 134 4.87 -3.03 -15.12
CA ASN A 134 5.69 -2.56 -16.24
C ASN A 134 6.92 -1.82 -15.70
N GLU A 135 8.01 -1.77 -16.47
CA GLU A 135 9.15 -0.92 -16.16
C GLU A 135 8.72 0.55 -16.21
N GLY A 136 9.08 1.31 -15.17
CA GLY A 136 8.76 2.74 -15.06
C GLY A 136 9.85 3.63 -15.65
N GLU A 137 9.51 4.86 -16.03
CA GLU A 137 10.49 5.88 -16.44
C GLU A 137 11.22 6.53 -15.26
N GLN A 138 10.80 6.24 -14.01
CA GLN A 138 11.40 6.78 -12.80
C GLN A 138 12.53 5.89 -12.28
N ASP A 139 13.51 6.53 -11.67
CA ASP A 139 14.59 5.81 -10.99
C ASP A 139 14.09 5.14 -9.70
N ALA A 140 14.67 3.99 -9.36
CA ALA A 140 14.37 3.26 -8.14
C ALA A 140 14.95 3.96 -6.91
N ILE A 141 14.20 4.00 -5.81
CA ILE A 141 14.67 4.49 -4.50
C ILE A 141 15.20 3.34 -3.64
N VAL A 142 14.61 2.16 -3.80
CA VAL A 142 14.89 0.96 -3.00
C VAL A 142 15.38 -0.14 -3.90
N ASP A 143 16.39 -0.87 -3.46
CA ASP A 143 16.90 -2.03 -4.17
C ASP A 143 15.86 -3.15 -4.24
N ALA A 144 15.82 -3.85 -5.39
CA ALA A 144 14.87 -4.92 -5.63
C ALA A 144 15.01 -6.06 -4.59
N GLU A 145 16.24 -6.36 -4.13
CA GLU A 145 16.48 -7.39 -3.11
C GLU A 145 15.88 -6.99 -1.74
N VAL A 146 16.06 -5.72 -1.33
CA VAL A 146 15.49 -5.18 -0.08
C VAL A 146 13.97 -5.25 -0.14
N TRP A 147 13.39 -4.81 -1.26
CA TRP A 147 11.96 -4.88 -1.49
C TRP A 147 11.42 -6.31 -1.41
N GLN A 148 12.08 -7.30 -2.06
CA GLN A 148 11.69 -8.71 -2.01
C GLN A 148 11.75 -9.29 -0.60
N LYS A 149 12.78 -8.96 0.19
CA LYS A 149 12.89 -9.36 1.60
C LYS A 149 11.70 -8.84 2.40
N VAL A 150 11.32 -7.57 2.20
CA VAL A 150 10.15 -6.95 2.84
C VAL A 150 8.86 -7.66 2.42
N GLN A 151 8.65 -7.97 1.11
CA GLN A 151 7.46 -8.70 0.66
C GLN A 151 7.37 -10.10 1.30
N SER A 152 8.48 -10.81 1.38
CA SER A 152 8.53 -12.15 2.01
C SER A 152 8.15 -12.07 3.49
N LEU A 153 8.64 -11.06 4.20
CA LEU A 153 8.32 -10.80 5.59
C LEU A 153 6.85 -10.42 5.78
N LEU A 154 6.29 -9.55 4.92
CA LEU A 154 4.88 -9.17 4.93
C LEU A 154 3.97 -10.38 4.73
N ARG A 155 4.28 -11.27 3.78
CA ARG A 155 3.53 -12.51 3.53
C ARG A 155 3.59 -13.45 4.74
N ARG A 156 4.76 -13.61 5.35
CA ARG A 156 4.94 -14.41 6.56
C ARG A 156 4.08 -13.86 7.70
N ASN A 157 4.17 -12.57 7.97
CA ASN A 157 3.42 -11.91 9.03
C ASN A 157 1.90 -11.91 8.77
N GLY A 158 1.47 -11.84 7.52
CA GLY A 158 0.07 -11.95 7.12
C GLY A 158 -0.53 -13.32 7.43
N ARG A 159 0.22 -14.40 7.19
CA ARG A 159 -0.21 -15.77 7.48
C ARG A 159 -0.18 -16.10 8.97
N THR A 160 0.85 -15.67 9.69
CA THR A 160 1.03 -15.96 11.14
C THR A 160 0.35 -14.94 12.04
N GLY A 161 -0.10 -13.83 11.49
CA GLY A 161 -0.87 -12.81 12.21
C GLY A 161 -0.12 -12.10 13.34
N GLY A 162 1.19 -11.95 13.22
CA GLY A 162 2.01 -11.28 14.25
C GLY A 162 1.99 -12.01 15.59
N VAL A 163 2.79 -13.05 15.71
CA VAL A 163 2.80 -13.97 16.87
C VAL A 163 2.93 -13.23 18.21
N GLU A 164 3.76 -12.20 18.29
CA GLU A 164 3.95 -11.44 19.53
C GLU A 164 2.74 -10.58 19.91
N ALA A 165 2.14 -9.87 18.94
CA ALA A 165 1.03 -8.95 19.22
C ALA A 165 -0.25 -9.65 19.69
N ARG A 166 -0.41 -10.96 19.39
CA ARG A 166 -1.60 -11.75 19.76
C ARG A 166 -1.39 -12.69 20.93
N ASN A 167 -0.18 -12.83 21.44
CA ASN A 167 0.10 -13.77 22.54
C ASN A 167 -0.11 -13.14 23.92
N LYS A 168 -1.25 -12.44 24.11
CA LYS A 168 -1.63 -11.79 25.38
C LYS A 168 -1.66 -12.78 26.59
N LEU A 169 -1.71 -14.07 26.35
CA LEU A 169 -1.85 -15.09 27.37
C LEU A 169 -0.56 -15.92 27.60
N GLY A 170 0.55 -15.56 26.95
CA GLY A 170 1.82 -16.24 27.10
C GLY A 170 1.77 -17.74 26.74
N ALA A 171 1.06 -18.12 25.67
CA ALA A 171 1.00 -19.51 25.21
C ALA A 171 2.31 -19.89 24.52
N MET A 172 3.11 -20.78 25.13
CA MET A 172 4.47 -21.10 24.68
C MET A 172 4.54 -21.68 23.27
N LEU A 173 3.55 -22.49 22.87
CA LEU A 173 3.56 -23.20 21.58
C LEU A 173 2.77 -22.47 20.48
N LYS A 174 2.34 -21.23 20.72
CA LYS A 174 1.62 -20.45 19.74
C LYS A 174 2.49 -20.13 18.52
N GLY A 175 2.00 -20.48 17.33
CA GLY A 175 2.71 -20.31 16.05
C GLY A 175 3.73 -21.39 15.74
N ILE A 176 4.02 -22.29 16.70
CA ILE A 176 4.92 -23.44 16.54
C ILE A 176 4.13 -24.69 16.18
N LEU A 177 3.01 -24.92 16.87
CA LEU A 177 2.15 -26.08 16.61
C LEU A 177 1.37 -25.90 15.31
N ARG A 178 1.42 -26.94 14.47
CA ARG A 178 0.68 -27.05 13.23
C ARG A 178 -0.11 -28.34 13.17
N CYS A 179 -1.24 -28.32 12.50
CA CYS A 179 -2.04 -29.50 12.26
C CYS A 179 -1.33 -30.45 11.29
N ALA A 180 -1.18 -31.73 11.66
CA ALA A 180 -0.53 -32.72 10.80
C ALA A 180 -1.26 -32.97 9.47
N CYS A 181 -2.60 -32.72 9.42
CA CYS A 181 -3.40 -32.99 8.23
C CYS A 181 -3.41 -31.81 7.23
N CYS A 182 -3.48 -30.54 7.73
CA CYS A 182 -3.69 -29.38 6.87
C CYS A 182 -2.61 -28.30 7.02
N ASP A 183 -1.56 -28.54 7.80
CA ASP A 183 -0.47 -27.61 8.11
C ASP A 183 -0.91 -26.23 8.60
N CYS A 184 -2.17 -26.08 9.02
CA CYS A 184 -2.66 -24.83 9.60
C CYS A 184 -2.10 -24.63 11.01
N SER A 185 -1.77 -23.39 11.36
CA SER A 185 -1.33 -23.04 12.71
C SER A 185 -2.45 -23.23 13.72
N MET A 186 -2.17 -23.98 14.82
CA MET A 186 -3.14 -24.20 15.89
C MET A 186 -3.23 -22.97 16.79
N THR A 187 -4.46 -22.56 17.10
CA THR A 187 -4.72 -21.39 17.94
C THR A 187 -4.93 -21.85 19.39
N PRO A 188 -4.15 -21.32 20.37
CA PRO A 188 -4.35 -21.65 21.76
C PRO A 188 -5.68 -21.09 22.27
N THR A 189 -6.41 -21.92 23.01
CA THR A 189 -7.60 -21.54 23.77
C THR A 189 -7.43 -21.83 25.26
N HIS A 190 -8.31 -21.35 26.09
CA HIS A 190 -8.24 -21.61 27.53
C HIS A 190 -9.64 -21.71 28.13
N THR A 191 -9.74 -22.49 29.19
CA THR A 191 -10.90 -22.52 30.08
C THR A 191 -10.46 -22.14 31.50
N THR A 192 -11.34 -21.53 32.27
CA THR A 192 -11.08 -21.17 33.66
C THR A 192 -12.03 -21.96 34.55
N LYS A 193 -11.48 -22.74 35.49
CA LYS A 193 -12.27 -23.46 36.49
C LYS A 193 -12.23 -22.68 37.81
N ASN A 194 -13.40 -22.39 38.38
CA ASN A 194 -13.58 -21.67 39.65
C ASN A 194 -12.86 -20.31 39.73
N GLY A 195 -12.76 -19.57 38.62
CA GLY A 195 -12.16 -18.24 38.58
C GLY A 195 -10.65 -18.13 38.80
N THR A 196 -10.00 -19.20 39.27
CA THR A 196 -8.57 -19.17 39.68
C THR A 196 -7.66 -20.02 38.82
N LYS A 197 -8.10 -21.18 38.37
CA LYS A 197 -7.23 -22.12 37.65
C LYS A 197 -7.49 -22.10 36.14
N ARG A 198 -6.50 -21.70 35.37
CA ARG A 198 -6.59 -21.58 33.90
C ARG A 198 -5.92 -22.78 33.23
N TYR A 199 -6.70 -23.52 32.43
CA TYR A 199 -6.22 -24.61 31.59
C TYR A 199 -6.08 -24.11 30.16
N ARG A 200 -4.94 -24.44 29.50
CA ARG A 200 -4.64 -24.06 28.13
C ARG A 200 -4.70 -25.29 27.23
N TYR A 201 -5.25 -25.11 26.03
CA TYR A 201 -5.38 -26.13 25.00
C TYR A 201 -4.88 -25.55 23.68
N TYR A 202 -4.46 -26.44 22.76
CA TYR A 202 -3.99 -26.07 21.43
C TYR A 202 -4.79 -26.80 20.37
#